data_a1f0ecb2a7923ca8824bf03666ed1db3
#
_entry.id   a1f0ecb2a7923ca8824bf03666ed1db3
#
_cell.length_a   1.000
_cell.length_b   1.000
_cell.length_c   1.000
_cell.angle_alpha   90.00
_cell.angle_beta   90.00
_cell.angle_gamma   90.00
#
_symmetry.space_group_name_H-M   'P 1'
#
loop_
_entity.id
_entity.type
_entity.pdbx_description
1 polymer ?
#
loop_
_entity_poly.entity_id
_entity_poly.type
_entity_poly.pdbx_seq_one_letter_code
_entity_poly.pdbx_strand_id
1 'polypeptide(L)'
;VITRALAEIRETVAREKRRRGELGFDDMLSRLDSALRSESGEVLAAAIRTRFPVAMIDEFQDTDPQQYRIFRRIWHHQPETALLLIGDPKQAIYAFRGADIFTYMKARSEVHAHYTLDTNWRSAPGMVNSVNKLFSQTDDAFMFREIPFIPVKSAGKNQALRFVFKGETQPAMKMWLMEGESCGVGDYQSTMAQVCAAQIRDWLQAGQRGEALLMNGDDARPVRASDISVLVRSRQEAAQVRDALTLLEIPSVYLSNRDSVFETLEAQEMLWLLQAVMTPERENTLRSALATSMMGLNALDIETLNNDEHAWDAVVEE
;
A
#
# COMPACT_ATOMS: atom_id res chain seq x y z
N VAL A 1 18.04 26.63 18.78
CA VAL A 1 16.85 27.36 18.28
C VAL A 1 15.79 26.37 17.86
N ILE A 2 16.05 25.46 16.90
CA ILE A 2 15.06 24.52 16.33
C ILE A 2 14.46 23.61 17.40
N THR A 3 15.29 23.01 18.28
CA THR A 3 14.81 22.10 19.34
C THR A 3 13.86 22.80 20.31
N ARG A 4 14.16 24.06 20.67
CA ARG A 4 13.30 24.86 21.55
C ARG A 4 11.98 25.22 20.86
N ALA A 5 12.01 25.64 19.59
CA ALA A 5 10.81 25.92 18.82
C ALA A 5 9.90 24.69 18.69
N LEU A 6 10.48 23.51 18.41
CA LEU A 6 9.73 22.26 18.37
C LEU A 6 9.06 21.91 19.70
N ALA A 7 9.75 22.14 20.84
CA ALA A 7 9.17 21.91 22.16
C ALA A 7 7.99 22.85 22.43
N GLU A 8 8.14 24.14 22.14
CA GLU A 8 7.09 25.14 22.31
C GLU A 8 5.86 24.88 21.40
N ILE A 9 6.10 24.46 20.15
CA ILE A 9 5.02 24.06 19.22
C ILE A 9 4.26 22.84 19.76
N ARG A 10 4.97 21.80 20.17
CA ARG A 10 4.37 20.58 20.74
C ARG A 10 3.50 20.89 21.96
N GLU A 11 3.99 21.71 22.85
CA GLU A 11 3.24 22.12 24.05
C GLU A 11 2.00 22.93 23.70
N THR A 12 2.11 23.86 22.73
CA THR A 12 1.00 24.68 22.26
C THR A 12 -0.06 23.83 21.59
N VAL A 13 0.32 22.92 20.70
CA VAL A 13 -0.61 21.97 20.04
C VAL A 13 -1.31 21.10 21.07
N ALA A 14 -0.58 20.54 22.04
CA ALA A 14 -1.17 19.70 23.08
C ALA A 14 -2.17 20.48 23.96
N ARG A 15 -1.91 21.75 24.24
CA ARG A 15 -2.82 22.65 24.98
C ARG A 15 -4.08 22.96 24.16
N GLU A 16 -3.93 23.28 22.87
CA GLU A 16 -5.07 23.57 22.00
C GLU A 16 -5.95 22.33 21.79
N LYS A 17 -5.38 21.15 21.56
CA LYS A 17 -6.13 19.89 21.46
C LYS A 17 -6.94 19.63 22.74
N ARG A 18 -6.34 19.84 23.92
CA ARG A 18 -7.08 19.72 25.21
C ARG A 18 -8.22 20.72 25.32
N ARG A 19 -8.01 21.97 24.90
CA ARG A 19 -9.03 23.01 24.93
C ARG A 19 -10.21 22.69 24.03
N ARG A 20 -9.94 22.09 22.86
CA ARG A 20 -10.96 21.72 21.86
C ARG A 20 -11.58 20.33 22.09
N GLY A 21 -11.06 19.55 23.02
CA GLY A 21 -11.49 18.17 23.23
C GLY A 21 -11.12 17.24 22.08
N GLU A 22 -10.13 17.62 21.26
CA GLU A 22 -9.68 16.84 20.09
C GLU A 22 -8.65 15.79 20.50
N LEU A 23 -8.76 14.59 19.93
CA LEU A 23 -7.85 13.47 20.10
C LEU A 23 -7.47 12.90 18.73
N GLY A 24 -6.16 12.86 18.46
CA GLY A 24 -5.64 12.05 17.35
C GLY A 24 -5.30 10.62 17.80
N PHE A 25 -5.01 9.74 16.85
CA PHE A 25 -4.62 8.36 17.15
C PHE A 25 -3.38 8.27 18.05
N ASP A 26 -2.36 9.09 17.80
CA ASP A 26 -1.13 9.15 18.60
C ASP A 26 -1.40 9.64 20.02
N ASP A 27 -2.40 10.52 20.22
CA ASP A 27 -2.78 11.01 21.53
C ASP A 27 -3.38 9.90 22.39
N MET A 28 -4.12 8.96 21.81
CA MET A 28 -4.68 7.82 22.55
C MET A 28 -3.58 6.91 23.08
N LEU A 29 -2.60 6.56 22.25
CA LEU A 29 -1.44 5.76 22.68
C LEU A 29 -0.62 6.48 23.73
N SER A 30 -0.35 7.77 23.53
CA SER A 30 0.44 8.59 24.46
C SER A 30 -0.25 8.77 25.82
N ARG A 31 -1.57 8.91 25.86
CA ARG A 31 -2.36 8.98 27.09
C ARG A 31 -2.37 7.65 27.83
N LEU A 32 -2.55 6.54 27.12
CA LEU A 32 -2.52 5.21 27.72
C LEU A 32 -1.13 4.89 28.28
N ASP A 33 -0.06 5.13 27.53
CA ASP A 33 1.32 4.96 28.01
C ASP A 33 1.60 5.83 29.26
N SER A 34 1.13 7.07 29.28
CA SER A 34 1.30 7.98 30.43
C SER A 34 0.47 7.51 31.63
N ALA A 35 -0.75 7.06 31.43
CA ALA A 35 -1.60 6.54 32.50
C ALA A 35 -1.00 5.26 33.12
N LEU A 36 -0.48 4.35 32.30
CA LEU A 36 0.19 3.13 32.77
C LEU A 36 1.49 3.40 33.54
N ARG A 37 2.12 4.56 33.33
CA ARG A 37 3.34 4.99 34.08
C ARG A 37 3.05 5.83 35.32
N SER A 38 1.80 6.24 35.53
CA SER A 38 1.39 6.99 36.70
C SER A 38 1.37 6.11 37.97
N GLU A 39 1.19 6.73 39.16
CA GLU A 39 1.04 6.02 40.41
C GLU A 39 -0.11 5.00 40.43
N SER A 40 -1.19 5.28 39.71
CA SER A 40 -2.34 4.38 39.56
C SER A 40 -2.19 3.41 38.34
N GLY A 41 -1.05 3.42 37.67
CA GLY A 41 -0.82 2.64 36.44
C GLY A 41 -0.97 1.14 36.63
N GLU A 42 -0.59 0.60 37.80
CA GLU A 42 -0.75 -0.82 38.08
C GLU A 42 -2.22 -1.21 38.27
N VAL A 43 -3.03 -0.36 38.87
CA VAL A 43 -4.49 -0.57 39.01
C VAL A 43 -5.13 -0.65 37.63
N LEU A 44 -4.75 0.26 36.73
CA LEU A 44 -5.23 0.25 35.34
C LEU A 44 -4.77 -1.02 34.61
N ALA A 45 -3.49 -1.39 34.70
CA ALA A 45 -2.95 -2.58 34.09
C ALA A 45 -3.66 -3.86 34.61
N ALA A 46 -3.89 -3.97 35.91
CA ALA A 46 -4.61 -5.09 36.53
C ALA A 46 -6.07 -5.17 36.02
N ALA A 47 -6.77 -4.05 35.92
CA ALA A 47 -8.13 -4.00 35.37
C ALA A 47 -8.18 -4.47 33.91
N ILE A 48 -7.19 -4.09 33.10
CA ILE A 48 -7.06 -4.56 31.70
C ILE A 48 -6.80 -6.07 31.66
N ARG A 49 -5.86 -6.59 32.48
CA ARG A 49 -5.56 -8.04 32.55
C ARG A 49 -6.77 -8.88 32.98
N THR A 50 -7.51 -8.39 33.95
CA THR A 50 -8.72 -9.10 34.43
C THR A 50 -9.74 -9.26 33.30
N ARG A 51 -9.88 -8.23 32.47
CA ARG A 51 -10.82 -8.27 31.32
C ARG A 51 -10.24 -9.01 30.14
N PHE A 52 -8.95 -8.89 29.90
CA PHE A 52 -8.23 -9.46 28.76
C PHE A 52 -6.96 -10.18 29.25
N PRO A 53 -7.09 -11.40 29.76
CA PRO A 53 -5.95 -12.15 30.31
C PRO A 53 -4.96 -12.61 29.22
N VAL A 54 -5.40 -12.69 27.96
CA VAL A 54 -4.59 -13.07 26.81
C VAL A 54 -4.58 -11.94 25.80
N ALA A 55 -3.37 -11.51 25.39
CA ALA A 55 -3.17 -10.57 24.32
C ALA A 55 -2.44 -11.24 23.16
N MET A 56 -2.96 -11.07 21.95
CA MET A 56 -2.35 -11.53 20.70
C MET A 56 -2.10 -10.29 19.84
N ILE A 57 -0.85 -9.99 19.57
CA ILE A 57 -0.43 -8.84 18.78
C ILE A 57 0.05 -9.35 17.44
N ASP A 58 -0.76 -9.12 16.41
CA ASP A 58 -0.43 -9.47 15.04
C ASP A 58 0.42 -8.39 14.36
N GLU A 59 1.14 -8.76 13.30
CA GLU A 59 2.07 -7.89 12.57
C GLU A 59 3.05 -7.15 13.51
N PHE A 60 3.57 -7.87 14.51
CA PHE A 60 4.35 -7.26 15.58
C PHE A 60 5.63 -6.55 15.08
N GLN A 61 6.18 -6.91 13.91
CA GLN A 61 7.32 -6.22 13.29
C GLN A 61 7.02 -4.76 12.94
N ASP A 62 5.73 -4.36 12.87
CA ASP A 62 5.30 -3.00 12.57
C ASP A 62 4.99 -2.20 13.84
N THR A 63 5.30 -2.76 15.01
CA THR A 63 5.06 -2.14 16.32
C THR A 63 6.12 -1.08 16.63
N ASP A 64 5.68 0.08 17.10
CA ASP A 64 6.56 1.13 17.60
C ASP A 64 6.99 0.92 19.07
N PRO A 65 8.05 1.61 19.54
CA PRO A 65 8.53 1.47 20.92
C PRO A 65 7.48 1.81 21.99
N GLN A 66 6.53 2.72 21.71
CA GLN A 66 5.49 3.12 22.66
C GLN A 66 4.43 2.02 22.81
N GLN A 67 3.98 1.47 21.69
CA GLN A 67 3.05 0.33 21.68
C GLN A 67 3.64 -0.85 22.43
N TYR A 68 4.91 -1.20 22.18
CA TYR A 68 5.56 -2.29 22.90
C TYR A 68 5.66 -2.03 24.40
N ARG A 69 5.98 -0.81 24.83
CA ARG A 69 5.97 -0.46 26.28
C ARG A 69 4.61 -0.69 26.92
N ILE A 70 3.52 -0.34 26.22
CA ILE A 70 2.15 -0.57 26.68
C ILE A 70 1.90 -2.07 26.87
N PHE A 71 2.16 -2.88 25.85
CA PHE A 71 1.95 -4.32 25.91
C PHE A 71 2.79 -4.96 27.00
N ARG A 72 4.07 -4.60 27.07
CA ARG A 72 5.00 -5.09 28.06
C ARG A 72 4.55 -4.75 29.49
N ARG A 73 4.08 -3.53 29.72
CA ARG A 73 3.61 -3.08 31.04
C ARG A 73 2.38 -3.84 31.50
N ILE A 74 1.49 -4.20 30.60
CA ILE A 74 0.23 -4.86 30.94
C ILE A 74 0.43 -6.37 31.13
N TRP A 75 1.07 -7.07 30.22
CA TRP A 75 1.06 -8.55 30.20
C TRP A 75 2.40 -9.24 30.45
N HIS A 76 3.54 -8.54 30.26
CA HIS A 76 4.84 -9.20 30.32
C HIS A 76 5.18 -9.63 31.76
N HIS A 77 5.53 -10.91 31.94
CA HIS A 77 5.84 -11.53 33.23
C HIS A 77 4.73 -11.39 34.29
N GLN A 78 3.48 -11.27 33.88
CA GLN A 78 2.36 -11.24 34.80
C GLN A 78 1.76 -12.65 34.98
N PRO A 79 1.46 -13.08 36.21
CA PRO A 79 0.86 -14.40 36.47
C PRO A 79 -0.52 -14.46 35.81
N GLU A 80 -0.90 -15.66 35.38
CA GLU A 80 -2.21 -15.97 34.80
C GLU A 80 -2.55 -15.18 33.52
N THR A 81 -1.54 -14.62 32.85
CA THR A 81 -1.70 -13.91 31.57
C THR A 81 -0.80 -14.48 30.50
N ALA A 82 -1.18 -14.24 29.23
CA ALA A 82 -0.37 -14.59 28.09
C ALA A 82 -0.21 -13.40 27.13
N LEU A 83 1.01 -13.19 26.65
CA LEU A 83 1.33 -12.25 25.57
C LEU A 83 1.93 -13.02 24.41
N LEU A 84 1.20 -13.07 23.29
CA LEU A 84 1.63 -13.68 22.05
C LEU A 84 1.97 -12.58 21.05
N LEU A 85 3.23 -12.57 20.59
CA LEU A 85 3.73 -11.62 19.58
C LEU A 85 3.85 -12.40 18.26
N ILE A 86 3.05 -12.05 17.29
CA ILE A 86 2.96 -12.71 16.00
C ILE A 86 3.50 -11.76 14.94
N GLY A 87 4.52 -12.16 14.20
CA GLY A 87 5.11 -11.30 13.20
C GLY A 87 6.28 -11.93 12.47
N ASP A 88 6.62 -11.34 11.36
CA ASP A 88 7.78 -11.72 10.55
C ASP A 88 8.70 -10.51 10.36
N PRO A 89 9.88 -10.46 10.99
CA PRO A 89 10.79 -9.32 10.90
C PRO A 89 11.28 -9.04 9.47
N LYS A 90 11.22 -10.05 8.59
CA LYS A 90 11.55 -9.90 7.16
C LYS A 90 10.53 -9.05 6.40
N GLN A 91 9.33 -8.85 6.97
CA GLN A 91 8.25 -8.03 6.40
C GLN A 91 8.18 -6.62 7.00
N ALA A 92 9.18 -6.20 7.79
CA ALA A 92 9.24 -4.87 8.40
C ALA A 92 9.53 -3.79 7.37
N ILE A 93 8.49 -3.27 6.69
CA ILE A 93 8.60 -2.25 5.65
C ILE A 93 7.96 -0.90 6.03
N TYR A 94 7.45 -0.77 7.27
CA TYR A 94 6.72 0.42 7.73
C TYR A 94 7.50 1.32 8.68
N ALA A 95 8.84 1.33 8.60
CA ALA A 95 9.69 2.22 9.42
C ALA A 95 9.29 3.70 9.31
N PHE A 96 8.81 4.16 8.14
CA PHE A 96 8.32 5.52 7.93
C PHE A 96 7.02 5.85 8.69
N ARG A 97 6.34 4.84 9.28
CA ARG A 97 5.17 4.99 10.15
C ARG A 97 5.50 4.89 11.64
N GLY A 98 6.79 4.84 11.98
CA GLY A 98 7.26 4.69 13.37
C GLY A 98 7.51 3.25 13.81
N ALA A 99 7.27 2.25 12.94
CA ALA A 99 7.68 0.88 13.19
C ALA A 99 9.21 0.82 13.39
N ASP A 100 9.64 0.04 14.38
CA ASP A 100 11.05 -0.05 14.75
C ASP A 100 11.48 -1.52 14.88
N ILE A 101 12.29 -1.96 13.94
CA ILE A 101 12.82 -3.33 13.94
C ILE A 101 13.62 -3.66 15.22
N PHE A 102 14.26 -2.66 15.84
CA PHE A 102 14.97 -2.87 17.09
C PHE A 102 14.02 -3.16 18.26
N THR A 103 12.80 -2.64 18.21
CA THR A 103 11.72 -3.00 19.14
C THR A 103 11.35 -4.49 19.00
N TYR A 104 11.24 -4.99 17.76
CA TYR A 104 11.03 -6.43 17.51
C TYR A 104 12.18 -7.27 18.06
N MET A 105 13.44 -6.93 17.75
CA MET A 105 14.62 -7.64 18.25
C MET A 105 14.68 -7.67 19.77
N LYS A 106 14.40 -6.54 20.41
CA LYS A 106 14.32 -6.44 21.87
C LYS A 106 13.24 -7.35 22.44
N ALA A 107 12.03 -7.29 21.91
CA ALA A 107 10.94 -8.15 22.36
C ALA A 107 11.29 -9.63 22.20
N ARG A 108 11.88 -10.00 21.06
CA ARG A 108 12.33 -11.36 20.80
C ARG A 108 13.35 -11.84 21.83
N SER A 109 14.27 -10.98 22.28
CA SER A 109 15.26 -11.36 23.31
C SER A 109 14.66 -11.48 24.72
N GLU A 110 13.50 -10.87 24.96
CA GLU A 110 12.81 -10.89 26.25
C GLU A 110 11.81 -12.06 26.40
N VAL A 111 11.40 -12.71 25.30
CA VAL A 111 10.46 -13.85 25.35
C VAL A 111 11.20 -15.18 25.44
N HIS A 112 10.61 -16.13 26.16
CA HIS A 112 11.23 -17.45 26.43
C HIS A 112 10.85 -18.51 25.41
N ALA A 113 9.66 -18.41 24.79
CA ALA A 113 9.16 -19.40 23.86
C ALA A 113 9.09 -18.83 22.44
N HIS A 114 9.77 -19.48 21.51
CA HIS A 114 9.78 -19.11 20.10
C HIS A 114 9.17 -20.21 19.26
N TYR A 115 8.21 -19.84 18.43
CA TYR A 115 7.58 -20.76 17.48
C TYR A 115 7.75 -20.20 16.07
N THR A 116 7.95 -21.06 15.10
CA THR A 116 8.12 -20.69 13.69
C THR A 116 7.12 -21.45 12.84
N LEU A 117 6.43 -20.74 11.96
CA LEU A 117 5.60 -21.34 10.93
C LEU A 117 6.48 -21.65 9.72
N ASP A 118 6.75 -22.93 9.48
CA ASP A 118 7.66 -23.40 8.43
C ASP A 118 6.98 -23.69 7.09
N THR A 119 5.68 -23.52 7.01
CA THR A 119 4.87 -23.89 5.85
C THR A 119 4.17 -22.68 5.24
N ASN A 120 4.45 -22.40 3.96
CA ASN A 120 3.77 -21.41 3.17
C ASN A 120 2.47 -21.99 2.59
N TRP A 121 1.34 -21.46 3.01
CA TRP A 121 0.00 -21.89 2.61
C TRP A 121 -0.57 -21.13 1.42
N ARG A 122 0.14 -20.09 0.95
CA ARG A 122 -0.33 -19.18 -0.09
C ARG A 122 0.17 -19.55 -1.46
N SER A 123 1.46 -19.84 -1.58
CA SER A 123 2.16 -19.87 -2.87
C SER A 123 2.35 -21.26 -3.44
N ALA A 124 2.47 -21.34 -4.76
CA ALA A 124 2.85 -22.56 -5.46
C ALA A 124 4.29 -22.99 -5.11
N PRO A 125 4.62 -24.28 -5.20
CA PRO A 125 5.96 -24.81 -4.84
C PRO A 125 7.10 -24.13 -5.58
N GLY A 126 6.94 -23.88 -6.88
CA GLY A 126 7.94 -23.20 -7.69
C GLY A 126 8.27 -21.80 -7.18
N MET A 127 7.28 -21.03 -6.69
CA MET A 127 7.50 -19.70 -6.11
C MET A 127 8.23 -19.82 -4.76
N VAL A 128 7.80 -20.72 -3.88
CA VAL A 128 8.45 -20.96 -2.59
C VAL A 128 9.93 -21.34 -2.78
N ASN A 129 10.20 -22.26 -3.71
CA ASN A 129 11.57 -22.69 -4.01
C ASN A 129 12.42 -21.56 -4.60
N SER A 130 11.85 -20.72 -5.47
CA SER A 130 12.56 -19.58 -6.06
C SER A 130 12.93 -18.55 -5.01
N VAL A 131 12.01 -18.22 -4.09
CA VAL A 131 12.27 -17.31 -2.97
C VAL A 131 13.30 -17.91 -2.02
N ASN A 132 13.16 -19.17 -1.63
CA ASN A 132 14.15 -19.85 -0.80
C ASN A 132 15.54 -19.80 -1.44
N LYS A 133 15.65 -20.12 -2.73
CA LYS A 133 16.92 -20.07 -3.45
C LYS A 133 17.53 -18.67 -3.49
N LEU A 134 16.69 -17.64 -3.73
CA LEU A 134 17.15 -16.25 -3.81
C LEU A 134 17.75 -15.79 -2.47
N PHE A 135 17.03 -15.98 -1.37
CA PHE A 135 17.46 -15.49 -0.06
C PHE A 135 18.48 -16.40 0.65
N SER A 136 18.69 -17.62 0.17
CA SER A 136 19.77 -18.51 0.66
C SER A 136 21.13 -18.29 -0.04
N GLN A 137 21.26 -17.25 -0.88
CA GLN A 137 22.54 -16.95 -1.55
C GLN A 137 23.57 -16.29 -0.61
N THR A 138 23.13 -15.76 0.51
CA THR A 138 23.96 -15.08 1.50
C THR A 138 23.49 -15.41 2.90
N ASP A 139 24.42 -15.46 3.86
CA ASP A 139 24.12 -15.78 5.26
C ASP A 139 23.33 -14.64 5.94
N ASP A 140 23.59 -13.40 5.57
CA ASP A 140 22.99 -12.20 6.18
C ASP A 140 22.03 -11.50 5.19
N ALA A 141 21.08 -12.23 4.61
CA ALA A 141 20.14 -11.71 3.60
C ALA A 141 19.32 -10.49 4.07
N PHE A 142 19.15 -10.30 5.37
CA PHE A 142 18.41 -9.19 5.97
C PHE A 142 19.29 -8.26 6.82
N MET A 143 20.60 -8.21 6.56
CA MET A 143 21.60 -7.34 7.18
C MET A 143 21.85 -7.60 8.68
N PHE A 144 20.90 -8.12 9.42
CA PHE A 144 21.00 -8.40 10.85
C PHE A 144 21.04 -9.91 11.08
N ARG A 145 22.03 -10.39 11.84
CA ARG A 145 22.15 -11.82 12.19
C ARG A 145 20.98 -12.33 13.03
N GLU A 146 20.35 -11.44 13.76
CA GLU A 146 19.16 -11.71 14.56
C GLU A 146 17.92 -11.99 13.71
N ILE A 147 17.97 -11.69 12.39
CA ILE A 147 16.92 -11.93 11.41
C ILE A 147 17.42 -12.93 10.34
N PRO A 148 17.66 -14.20 10.70
CA PRO A 148 18.12 -15.19 9.74
C PRO A 148 17.01 -15.51 8.73
N PHE A 149 17.40 -15.80 7.50
CA PHE A 149 16.47 -16.41 6.55
C PHE A 149 16.30 -17.89 6.89
N ILE A 150 15.06 -18.29 7.15
CA ILE A 150 14.70 -19.69 7.38
C ILE A 150 13.88 -20.15 6.19
N PRO A 151 14.37 -21.12 5.37
CA PRO A 151 13.61 -21.67 4.25
C PRO A 151 12.29 -22.28 4.73
N VAL A 152 11.23 -22.06 3.95
CA VAL A 152 9.89 -22.58 4.23
C VAL A 152 9.51 -23.65 3.19
N LYS A 153 8.54 -24.49 3.55
CA LYS A 153 7.97 -25.52 2.67
C LYS A 153 6.66 -25.02 2.06
N SER A 154 6.36 -25.45 0.86
CA SER A 154 5.03 -25.27 0.29
C SER A 154 4.03 -26.23 0.91
N ALA A 155 2.83 -25.75 1.22
CA ALA A 155 1.76 -26.60 1.76
C ALA A 155 1.37 -27.72 0.79
N GLY A 156 0.99 -28.88 1.34
CA GLY A 156 0.60 -30.05 0.55
C GLY A 156 -0.52 -29.76 -0.45
N LYS A 157 -1.52 -28.95 -0.06
CA LYS A 157 -2.63 -28.54 -0.94
C LYS A 157 -2.20 -27.70 -2.15
N ASN A 158 -1.02 -27.10 -2.10
CA ASN A 158 -0.51 -26.23 -3.17
C ASN A 158 0.43 -26.94 -4.14
N GLN A 159 0.76 -28.22 -3.91
CA GLN A 159 1.76 -28.98 -4.69
C GLN A 159 1.41 -29.08 -6.18
N ALA A 160 0.12 -29.04 -6.51
CA ALA A 160 -0.38 -29.13 -7.87
C ALA A 160 -0.58 -27.77 -8.57
N LEU A 161 -0.36 -26.64 -7.85
CA LEU A 161 -0.52 -25.31 -8.41
C LEU A 161 0.58 -25.00 -9.42
N ARG A 162 0.18 -24.66 -10.65
CA ARG A 162 1.09 -24.23 -11.72
C ARG A 162 0.38 -23.27 -12.67
N PHE A 163 1.17 -22.47 -13.35
CA PHE A 163 0.72 -21.63 -14.46
C PHE A 163 1.16 -22.25 -15.79
N VAL A 164 0.22 -22.45 -16.69
CA VAL A 164 0.46 -22.96 -18.04
C VAL A 164 0.14 -21.86 -19.05
N PHE A 165 1.06 -21.64 -19.98
CA PHE A 165 0.89 -20.66 -21.06
C PHE A 165 1.27 -21.30 -22.38
N LYS A 166 0.31 -21.32 -23.33
CA LYS A 166 0.45 -21.96 -24.64
C LYS A 166 0.95 -23.43 -24.55
N GLY A 167 0.36 -24.17 -23.60
CA GLY A 167 0.68 -25.59 -23.40
C GLY A 167 1.92 -25.88 -22.57
N GLU A 168 2.71 -24.87 -22.21
CA GLU A 168 3.95 -25.04 -21.43
C GLU A 168 3.79 -24.55 -19.99
N THR A 169 4.26 -25.33 -19.03
CA THR A 169 4.34 -24.89 -17.64
C THR A 169 5.39 -23.80 -17.51
N GLN A 170 4.97 -22.67 -16.99
CA GLN A 170 5.82 -21.49 -16.85
C GLN A 170 6.64 -21.53 -15.54
N PRO A 171 7.86 -20.99 -15.54
CA PRO A 171 8.61 -20.75 -14.31
C PRO A 171 7.80 -19.83 -13.37
N ALA A 172 7.81 -20.16 -12.08
CA ALA A 172 7.05 -19.41 -11.09
C ALA A 172 7.59 -17.99 -10.86
N MET A 173 8.88 -17.76 -11.11
CA MET A 173 9.53 -16.46 -11.02
C MET A 173 10.22 -16.14 -12.34
N LYS A 174 9.98 -14.95 -12.86
CA LYS A 174 10.66 -14.37 -14.02
C LYS A 174 11.24 -13.01 -13.64
N MET A 175 12.41 -12.70 -14.16
CA MET A 175 13.05 -11.41 -14.02
C MET A 175 13.25 -10.80 -15.39
N TRP A 176 12.87 -9.54 -15.56
CA TRP A 176 13.20 -8.75 -16.74
C TRP A 176 14.37 -7.86 -16.40
N LEU A 177 15.46 -8.03 -17.12
CA LEU A 177 16.66 -7.22 -17.01
C LEU A 177 16.79 -6.38 -18.27
N MET A 178 17.03 -5.09 -18.09
CA MET A 178 17.31 -4.20 -19.20
C MET A 178 18.81 -4.34 -19.52
N GLU A 179 19.10 -4.79 -20.74
CA GLU A 179 20.47 -4.93 -21.22
C GLU A 179 20.93 -3.62 -21.88
N GLY A 180 22.23 -3.34 -21.86
CA GLY A 180 22.87 -2.19 -22.52
C GLY A 180 23.52 -1.20 -21.57
N GLU A 181 23.77 0.01 -22.07
CA GLU A 181 24.33 1.10 -21.27
C GLU A 181 23.33 1.62 -20.22
N SER A 182 23.85 2.32 -19.21
CA SER A 182 23.00 2.90 -18.17
C SER A 182 21.99 3.87 -18.76
N CYS A 183 20.73 3.71 -18.42
CA CYS A 183 19.64 4.61 -18.82
C CYS A 183 19.13 5.43 -17.62
N GLY A 184 18.41 6.50 -17.89
CA GLY A 184 17.73 7.29 -16.87
C GLY A 184 16.66 6.46 -16.12
N VAL A 185 16.45 6.75 -14.85
CA VAL A 185 15.45 6.05 -14.04
C VAL A 185 14.05 6.17 -14.66
N GLY A 186 13.71 7.34 -15.23
CA GLY A 186 12.43 7.58 -15.89
C GLY A 186 12.23 6.70 -17.14
N ASP A 187 13.27 6.59 -17.97
CA ASP A 187 13.23 5.75 -19.17
C ASP A 187 13.10 4.27 -18.82
N TYR A 188 13.84 3.83 -17.79
CA TYR A 188 13.72 2.48 -17.25
C TYR A 188 12.30 2.18 -16.76
N GLN A 189 11.72 3.07 -15.95
CA GLN A 189 10.37 2.90 -15.42
C GLN A 189 9.32 2.85 -16.53
N SER A 190 9.40 3.75 -17.50
CA SER A 190 8.50 3.78 -18.66
C SER A 190 8.61 2.51 -19.50
N THR A 191 9.82 2.06 -19.79
CA THR A 191 10.06 0.83 -20.55
C THR A 191 9.51 -0.39 -19.80
N MET A 192 9.78 -0.51 -18.51
CA MET A 192 9.27 -1.62 -17.70
C MET A 192 7.75 -1.61 -17.55
N ALA A 193 7.12 -0.44 -17.49
CA ALA A 193 5.67 -0.31 -17.50
C ALA A 193 5.06 -0.84 -18.80
N GLN A 194 5.66 -0.53 -19.95
CA GLN A 194 5.24 -1.04 -21.25
C GLN A 194 5.43 -2.57 -21.36
N VAL A 195 6.57 -3.09 -20.92
CA VAL A 195 6.83 -4.55 -20.88
C VAL A 195 5.81 -5.26 -19.98
N CYS A 196 5.54 -4.70 -18.81
CA CYS A 196 4.54 -5.23 -17.90
C CYS A 196 3.15 -5.26 -18.53
N ALA A 197 2.71 -4.16 -19.13
CA ALA A 197 1.41 -4.05 -19.78
C ALA A 197 1.27 -5.01 -20.97
N ALA A 198 2.30 -5.14 -21.81
CA ALA A 198 2.33 -6.09 -22.92
C ALA A 198 2.23 -7.55 -22.44
N GLN A 199 2.94 -7.91 -21.39
CA GLN A 199 2.87 -9.25 -20.81
C GLN A 199 1.48 -9.55 -20.23
N ILE A 200 0.86 -8.58 -19.54
CA ILE A 200 -0.50 -8.71 -19.03
C ILE A 200 -1.48 -8.91 -20.17
N ARG A 201 -1.40 -8.11 -21.24
CA ARG A 201 -2.23 -8.27 -22.43
C ARG A 201 -2.12 -9.67 -23.00
N ASP A 202 -0.90 -10.16 -23.18
CA ASP A 202 -0.66 -11.48 -23.76
C ASP A 202 -1.28 -12.60 -22.91
N TRP A 203 -1.20 -12.50 -21.59
CA TRP A 203 -1.83 -13.46 -20.67
C TRP A 203 -3.35 -13.39 -20.72
N LEU A 204 -3.94 -12.19 -20.76
CA LEU A 204 -5.39 -12.01 -20.80
C LEU A 204 -5.98 -12.52 -22.13
N GLN A 205 -5.34 -12.18 -23.26
CA GLN A 205 -5.76 -12.67 -24.56
C GLN A 205 -5.64 -14.20 -24.68
N ALA A 206 -4.54 -14.76 -24.17
CA ALA A 206 -4.37 -16.21 -24.12
C ALA A 206 -5.37 -16.87 -23.15
N GLY A 207 -5.69 -16.21 -22.04
CA GLY A 207 -6.73 -16.66 -21.12
C GLY A 207 -8.11 -16.75 -21.78
N GLN A 208 -8.48 -15.75 -22.59
CA GLN A 208 -9.73 -15.77 -23.39
C GLN A 208 -9.77 -16.93 -24.39
N ARG A 209 -8.62 -17.34 -24.93
CA ARG A 209 -8.50 -18.48 -25.88
C ARG A 209 -8.33 -19.83 -25.16
N GLY A 210 -8.26 -19.85 -23.81
CA GLY A 210 -7.97 -21.06 -23.03
C GLY A 210 -6.51 -21.53 -23.12
N GLU A 211 -5.60 -20.65 -23.51
CA GLU A 211 -4.16 -20.93 -23.66
C GLU A 211 -3.32 -20.46 -22.46
N ALA A 212 -3.88 -19.64 -21.57
CA ALA A 212 -3.26 -19.23 -20.30
C ALA A 212 -4.12 -19.74 -19.16
N LEU A 213 -3.63 -20.73 -18.42
CA LEU A 213 -4.38 -21.49 -17.43
C LEU A 213 -3.70 -21.49 -16.09
N LEU A 214 -4.46 -21.25 -15.04
CA LEU A 214 -4.10 -21.53 -13.67
C LEU A 214 -4.57 -22.95 -13.33
N MET A 215 -3.65 -23.84 -13.03
CA MET A 215 -3.89 -25.24 -12.79
C MET A 215 -3.79 -25.58 -11.30
N ASN A 216 -4.68 -26.48 -10.85
CA ASN A 216 -4.56 -27.15 -9.56
C ASN A 216 -4.86 -28.65 -9.78
N GLY A 217 -3.80 -29.43 -9.99
CA GLY A 217 -3.94 -30.80 -10.47
C GLY A 217 -4.53 -30.83 -11.88
N ASP A 218 -5.67 -31.51 -12.03
CA ASP A 218 -6.43 -31.59 -13.29
C ASP A 218 -7.42 -30.43 -13.45
N ASP A 219 -7.69 -29.68 -12.38
CA ASP A 219 -8.55 -28.49 -12.44
C ASP A 219 -7.80 -27.36 -13.16
N ALA A 220 -8.40 -26.83 -14.19
CA ALA A 220 -7.87 -25.75 -15.00
C ALA A 220 -8.88 -24.60 -15.09
N ARG A 221 -8.39 -23.39 -14.89
CA ARG A 221 -9.19 -22.20 -15.17
C ARG A 221 -8.40 -21.16 -15.96
N PRO A 222 -9.03 -20.43 -16.87
CA PRO A 222 -8.39 -19.35 -17.61
C PRO A 222 -7.92 -18.22 -16.66
N VAL A 223 -6.78 -17.62 -17.00
CA VAL A 223 -6.30 -16.40 -16.36
C VAL A 223 -7.27 -15.25 -16.65
N ARG A 224 -7.56 -14.47 -15.62
CA ARG A 224 -8.43 -13.28 -15.66
C ARG A 224 -7.69 -12.07 -15.09
N ALA A 225 -8.18 -10.87 -15.37
CA ALA A 225 -7.62 -9.64 -14.82
C ALA A 225 -7.56 -9.63 -13.28
N SER A 226 -8.57 -10.23 -12.61
CA SER A 226 -8.61 -10.36 -11.15
C SER A 226 -7.51 -11.24 -10.55
N ASP A 227 -6.80 -12.01 -11.37
CA ASP A 227 -5.68 -12.86 -10.94
C ASP A 227 -4.33 -12.11 -10.94
N ILE A 228 -4.31 -10.89 -11.46
CA ILE A 228 -3.07 -10.14 -11.72
C ILE A 228 -3.05 -8.90 -10.85
N SER A 229 -1.95 -8.74 -10.11
CA SER A 229 -1.67 -7.53 -9.34
C SER A 229 -0.28 -7.01 -9.70
N VAL A 230 -0.15 -5.69 -9.85
CA VAL A 230 1.13 -5.02 -10.06
C VAL A 230 1.48 -4.24 -8.79
N LEU A 231 2.58 -4.62 -8.14
CA LEU A 231 3.07 -3.95 -6.96
C LEU A 231 4.11 -2.89 -7.37
N VAL A 232 3.91 -1.67 -6.93
CA VAL A 232 4.75 -0.51 -7.25
C VAL A 232 5.20 0.21 -5.98
N ARG A 233 6.28 0.97 -6.04
CA ARG A 233 6.83 1.69 -4.89
C ARG A 233 6.29 3.11 -4.74
N SER A 234 5.76 3.69 -5.82
CA SER A 234 5.31 5.08 -5.84
C SER A 234 4.05 5.26 -6.69
N ARG A 235 3.35 6.40 -6.47
CA ARG A 235 2.23 6.83 -7.32
C ARG A 235 2.65 7.05 -8.76
N GLN A 236 3.85 7.57 -8.99
CA GLN A 236 4.38 7.81 -10.32
C GLN A 236 4.56 6.50 -11.10
N GLU A 237 5.13 5.47 -10.46
CA GLU A 237 5.20 4.13 -11.07
C GLU A 237 3.81 3.56 -11.35
N ALA A 238 2.85 3.75 -10.43
CA ALA A 238 1.46 3.33 -10.65
C ALA A 238 0.82 4.02 -11.86
N ALA A 239 1.02 5.34 -12.00
CA ALA A 239 0.51 6.11 -13.12
C ALA A 239 1.09 5.58 -14.44
N GLN A 240 2.41 5.40 -14.53
CA GLN A 240 3.07 4.88 -15.75
C GLN A 240 2.55 3.50 -16.16
N VAL A 241 2.33 2.59 -15.20
CA VAL A 241 1.75 1.26 -15.49
C VAL A 241 0.30 1.39 -15.94
N ARG A 242 -0.49 2.25 -15.31
CA ARG A 242 -1.89 2.48 -15.70
C ARG A 242 -2.00 3.08 -17.10
N ASP A 243 -1.17 4.06 -17.40
CA ASP A 243 -1.13 4.69 -18.74
C ASP A 243 -0.77 3.64 -19.82
N ALA A 244 0.23 2.80 -19.56
CA ALA A 244 0.61 1.72 -20.46
C ALA A 244 -0.51 0.68 -20.65
N LEU A 245 -1.27 0.34 -19.59
CA LEU A 245 -2.43 -0.54 -19.67
C LEU A 245 -3.59 0.11 -20.42
N THR A 246 -3.84 1.41 -20.19
CA THR A 246 -4.89 2.18 -20.86
C THR A 246 -4.65 2.25 -22.38
N LEU A 247 -3.40 2.45 -22.81
CA LEU A 247 -3.02 2.41 -24.24
C LEU A 247 -3.30 1.05 -24.89
N LEU A 248 -3.40 -0.02 -24.11
CA LEU A 248 -3.74 -1.37 -24.56
C LEU A 248 -5.22 -1.74 -24.28
N GLU A 249 -6.04 -0.76 -23.91
CA GLU A 249 -7.45 -0.91 -23.55
C GLU A 249 -7.71 -1.91 -22.42
N ILE A 250 -6.76 -2.01 -21.47
CA ILE A 250 -6.85 -2.89 -20.30
C ILE A 250 -7.24 -2.06 -19.08
N PRO A 251 -8.47 -2.22 -18.55
CA PRO A 251 -8.90 -1.50 -17.37
C PRO A 251 -8.08 -1.93 -16.14
N SER A 252 -7.70 -0.96 -15.33
CA SER A 252 -6.95 -1.18 -14.09
C SER A 252 -7.48 -0.33 -12.94
N VAL A 253 -7.31 -0.82 -11.72
CA VAL A 253 -7.70 -0.12 -10.49
C VAL A 253 -6.46 0.11 -9.64
N TYR A 254 -6.24 1.35 -9.21
CA TYR A 254 -5.22 1.67 -8.24
C TYR A 254 -5.81 1.64 -6.83
N LEU A 255 -5.34 0.68 -6.03
CA LEU A 255 -5.79 0.52 -4.66
C LEU A 255 -4.96 1.42 -3.73
N SER A 256 -5.42 2.64 -3.52
CA SER A 256 -4.83 3.57 -2.56
C SER A 256 -5.91 4.19 -1.69
N ASN A 257 -5.74 4.09 -0.38
CA ASN A 257 -6.65 4.74 0.59
C ASN A 257 -6.33 6.23 0.83
N ARG A 258 -5.38 6.79 0.08
CA ARG A 258 -4.85 8.16 0.31
C ARG A 258 -5.19 9.13 -0.80
N ASP A 259 -5.80 8.67 -1.89
CA ASP A 259 -6.13 9.54 -2.99
C ASP A 259 -7.42 10.30 -2.66
N SER A 260 -7.33 11.61 -2.62
CA SER A 260 -8.48 12.49 -2.50
C SER A 260 -9.21 12.51 -3.85
N VAL A 261 -10.51 12.25 -3.83
CA VAL A 261 -11.36 12.41 -5.03
C VAL A 261 -11.28 13.85 -5.54
N PHE A 262 -11.05 14.82 -4.64
CA PHE A 262 -10.94 16.26 -4.98
C PHE A 262 -9.61 16.64 -5.65
N GLU A 263 -8.63 15.73 -5.75
CA GLU A 263 -7.37 15.96 -6.48
C GLU A 263 -7.43 15.45 -7.93
N THR A 264 -8.56 14.91 -8.37
CA THR A 264 -8.74 14.41 -9.73
C THR A 264 -9.07 15.55 -10.70
N LEU A 265 -8.79 15.32 -11.99
CA LEU A 265 -9.14 16.29 -13.04
C LEU A 265 -10.65 16.50 -13.11
N GLU A 266 -11.43 15.44 -12.98
CA GLU A 266 -12.90 15.50 -12.98
C GLU A 266 -13.46 16.35 -11.85
N ALA A 267 -12.85 16.26 -10.67
CA ALA A 267 -13.26 17.11 -9.55
C ALA A 267 -12.92 18.59 -9.79
N GLN A 268 -11.79 18.87 -10.44
CA GLN A 268 -11.40 20.22 -10.82
C GLN A 268 -12.30 20.78 -11.92
N GLU A 269 -12.63 19.99 -12.92
CA GLU A 269 -13.59 20.35 -13.97
C GLU A 269 -14.99 20.61 -13.37
N MET A 270 -15.45 19.76 -12.47
CA MET A 270 -16.70 19.99 -11.73
C MET A 270 -16.67 21.28 -10.93
N LEU A 271 -15.55 21.62 -10.29
CA LEU A 271 -15.39 22.88 -9.60
C LEU A 271 -15.54 24.08 -10.55
N TRP A 272 -14.94 24.03 -11.74
CA TRP A 272 -15.07 25.08 -12.74
C TRP A 272 -16.50 25.24 -13.25
N LEU A 273 -17.22 24.14 -13.48
CA LEU A 273 -18.64 24.16 -13.83
C LEU A 273 -19.48 24.81 -12.72
N LEU A 274 -19.27 24.40 -11.46
CA LEU A 274 -19.99 25.01 -10.33
C LEU A 274 -19.68 26.50 -10.14
N GLN A 275 -18.43 26.91 -10.38
CA GLN A 275 -18.05 28.33 -10.33
C GLN A 275 -18.72 29.13 -11.45
N ALA A 276 -18.84 28.57 -12.66
CA ALA A 276 -19.55 29.23 -13.76
C ALA A 276 -21.07 29.41 -13.46
N VAL A 277 -21.68 28.37 -12.89
CA VAL A 277 -23.08 28.44 -12.44
C VAL A 277 -23.28 29.49 -11.34
N MET A 278 -22.32 29.62 -10.41
CA MET A 278 -22.40 30.60 -9.31
C MET A 278 -22.11 32.06 -9.73
N THR A 279 -21.33 32.23 -10.79
CA THR A 279 -20.88 33.55 -11.27
C THR A 279 -20.98 33.65 -12.81
N PRO A 280 -22.21 33.53 -13.36
CA PRO A 280 -22.41 33.50 -14.81
C PRO A 280 -21.99 34.76 -15.52
N GLU A 281 -21.95 35.90 -14.80
CA GLU A 281 -21.51 37.20 -15.30
C GLU A 281 -20.00 37.28 -15.55
N ARG A 282 -19.23 36.26 -15.11
CA ARG A 282 -17.78 36.24 -15.32
C ARG A 282 -17.41 35.39 -16.52
N GLU A 283 -17.14 36.05 -17.64
CA GLU A 283 -16.77 35.41 -18.91
C GLU A 283 -15.62 34.39 -18.75
N ASN A 284 -14.57 34.68 -17.99
CA ASN A 284 -13.47 33.78 -17.77
C ASN A 284 -13.87 32.48 -17.07
N THR A 285 -14.83 32.50 -16.16
CA THR A 285 -15.36 31.31 -15.50
C THR A 285 -16.19 30.45 -16.44
N LEU A 286 -17.01 31.10 -17.27
CA LEU A 286 -17.75 30.40 -18.32
C LEU A 286 -16.84 29.73 -19.34
N ARG A 287 -15.80 30.43 -19.82
CA ARG A 287 -14.80 29.87 -20.75
C ARG A 287 -14.08 28.66 -20.15
N SER A 288 -13.72 28.72 -18.87
CA SER A 288 -13.11 27.59 -18.17
C SER A 288 -14.05 26.39 -18.08
N ALA A 289 -15.32 26.60 -17.82
CA ALA A 289 -16.34 25.55 -17.77
C ALA A 289 -16.58 24.93 -19.14
N LEU A 290 -16.73 25.72 -20.19
CA LEU A 290 -16.93 25.26 -21.56
C LEU A 290 -15.72 24.45 -22.10
N ALA A 291 -14.51 24.76 -21.63
CA ALA A 291 -13.31 24.03 -22.00
C ALA A 291 -13.14 22.70 -21.26
N THR A 292 -14.04 22.32 -20.36
CA THR A 292 -13.99 21.02 -19.66
C THR A 292 -14.40 19.87 -20.56
N SER A 293 -13.86 18.68 -20.27
CA SER A 293 -14.26 17.45 -21.00
C SER A 293 -15.74 17.12 -20.81
N MET A 294 -16.36 17.58 -19.73
CA MET A 294 -17.76 17.36 -19.41
C MET A 294 -18.70 18.09 -20.36
N MET A 295 -18.28 19.22 -20.93
CA MET A 295 -19.07 19.97 -21.92
C MET A 295 -18.93 19.44 -23.33
N GLY A 296 -17.93 18.60 -23.59
CA GLY A 296 -17.75 17.89 -24.85
C GLY A 296 -17.31 18.74 -26.06
N LEU A 297 -16.92 20.01 -25.81
CA LEU A 297 -16.41 20.89 -26.86
C LEU A 297 -14.97 20.52 -27.21
N ASN A 298 -14.64 20.56 -28.48
CA ASN A 298 -13.26 20.36 -28.94
C ASN A 298 -12.49 21.69 -29.05
N ALA A 299 -11.18 21.60 -29.32
CA ALA A 299 -10.32 22.79 -29.40
C ALA A 299 -10.76 23.80 -30.47
N LEU A 300 -11.32 23.33 -31.59
CA LEU A 300 -11.82 24.19 -32.67
C LEU A 300 -13.10 24.93 -32.25
N ASP A 301 -13.98 24.23 -31.52
CA ASP A 301 -15.19 24.85 -30.96
C ASP A 301 -14.84 25.99 -30.01
N ILE A 302 -13.87 25.74 -29.11
CA ILE A 302 -13.36 26.76 -28.15
C ILE A 302 -12.69 27.92 -28.90
N GLU A 303 -11.90 27.65 -29.93
CA GLU A 303 -11.27 28.69 -30.75
C GLU A 303 -12.33 29.56 -31.46
N THR A 304 -13.40 28.96 -32.00
CA THR A 304 -14.52 29.66 -32.61
C THR A 304 -15.21 30.56 -31.59
N LEU A 305 -15.53 30.06 -30.40
CA LEU A 305 -16.14 30.84 -29.31
C LEU A 305 -15.25 32.00 -28.82
N ASN A 306 -13.94 31.89 -28.95
CA ASN A 306 -13.00 32.94 -28.60
C ASN A 306 -12.87 34.05 -29.64
N ASN A 307 -13.18 33.79 -30.89
CA ASN A 307 -12.95 34.68 -32.03
C ASN A 307 -14.24 35.19 -32.67
N ASP A 308 -15.41 34.63 -32.34
CA ASP A 308 -16.71 35.01 -32.90
C ASP A 308 -17.67 35.39 -31.76
N GLU A 309 -17.98 36.70 -31.66
CA GLU A 309 -18.84 37.29 -30.64
C GLU A 309 -20.29 36.79 -30.76
N HIS A 310 -20.80 36.51 -31.98
CA HIS A 310 -22.13 35.95 -32.17
C HIS A 310 -22.22 34.49 -31.73
N ALA A 311 -21.15 33.69 -31.96
CA ALA A 311 -21.09 32.33 -31.47
C ALA A 311 -21.03 32.29 -29.93
N TRP A 312 -20.34 33.27 -29.33
CA TRP A 312 -20.27 33.40 -27.87
C TRP A 312 -21.63 33.75 -27.27
N ASP A 313 -22.31 34.78 -27.84
CA ASP A 313 -23.62 35.22 -27.34
C ASP A 313 -24.66 34.10 -27.43
N ALA A 314 -24.65 33.30 -28.50
CA ALA A 314 -25.54 32.15 -28.66
C ALA A 314 -25.36 31.07 -27.57
N VAL A 315 -24.11 30.80 -27.14
CA VAL A 315 -23.82 29.81 -26.08
C VAL A 315 -24.16 30.37 -24.70
N VAL A 316 -24.06 31.70 -24.50
CA VAL A 316 -24.41 32.35 -23.21
C VAL A 316 -25.91 32.41 -23.00
N GLU A 317 -26.72 32.50 -24.10
CA GLU A 317 -28.18 32.52 -24.03
C GLU A 317 -28.82 31.14 -23.83
N GLU A 318 -28.12 30.05 -24.17
CA GLU A 318 -28.53 28.66 -24.01
C GLU A 318 -28.26 28.11 -22.59
#